data_2d4eaa2d751cc6e2bd11fa15fef5057b
#
_entry.id   2d4eaa2d751cc6e2bd11fa15fef5057b
#
_cell.length_a   1.000
_cell.length_b   1.000
_cell.length_c   1.000
_cell.angle_alpha   90.00
_cell.angle_beta   90.00
_cell.angle_gamma   90.00
#
_symmetry.space_group_name_H-M   'P 1'
#
loop_
_entity.id
_entity.type
_entity.pdbx_description
1 polymer ?
#
loop_
_entity_poly.entity_id
_entity_poly.type
_entity_poly.pdbx_seq_one_letter_code
_entity_poly.pdbx_strand_id
1 'polypeptide(L)'
;MKRIFLIAAILCSSLMVLQSCSPKGASTPSVKRGNVTGNWTINDITFEGMSQSAVKSLFDDGPYTCFVGSTWNLTNSGNGSYTLPGGTGCTAKTQTIFWSASAGDQTFQFKKIFEGDKAKNVTSGYRMVLTATDGDTMVIKVPVDNGNSPAYIVLNFVKAAK
;
A
#
# COMPACT_ATOMS: atom_id res chain seq x y z
N MET A 1 27.82 -68.82 -0.81
CA MET A 1 27.61 -67.79 0.19
C MET A 1 28.16 -66.40 -0.19
N LYS A 2 28.88 -66.23 -1.32
CA LYS A 2 29.42 -64.91 -1.75
C LYS A 2 28.44 -64.08 -2.61
N ARG A 3 27.32 -64.61 -3.06
CA ARG A 3 26.38 -63.93 -3.97
C ARG A 3 25.22 -63.20 -3.25
N ILE A 4 25.04 -63.46 -1.99
CA ILE A 4 23.94 -62.84 -1.18
C ILE A 4 24.34 -61.49 -0.64
N PHE A 5 25.66 -61.27 -0.44
CA PHE A 5 26.18 -59.96 0.07
C PHE A 5 26.17 -58.82 -0.97
N LEU A 6 26.16 -59.20 -2.26
CA LEU A 6 26.14 -58.18 -3.35
C LEU A 6 24.74 -57.59 -3.59
N ILE A 7 23.68 -58.30 -3.23
CA ILE A 7 22.29 -57.80 -3.42
C ILE A 7 21.88 -56.86 -2.28
N ALA A 8 22.45 -57.06 -1.08
CA ALA A 8 22.15 -56.20 0.07
C ALA A 8 22.79 -54.79 -0.04
N ALA A 9 23.89 -54.66 -0.78
CA ALA A 9 24.58 -53.37 -0.96
C ALA A 9 23.92 -52.46 -1.99
N ILE A 10 23.10 -52.99 -2.90
CA ILE A 10 22.40 -52.21 -3.95
C ILE A 10 21.07 -51.64 -3.43
N LEU A 11 20.47 -52.24 -2.42
CA LEU A 11 19.20 -51.78 -1.85
C LEU A 11 19.35 -50.63 -0.83
N CYS A 12 20.54 -50.33 -0.33
CA CYS A 12 20.79 -49.23 0.59
C CYS A 12 21.10 -47.86 -0.08
N SER A 13 21.32 -47.84 -1.40
CA SER A 13 21.70 -46.58 -2.09
C SER A 13 20.54 -45.79 -2.70
N SER A 14 19.32 -46.26 -2.56
CA SER A 14 18.13 -45.59 -3.16
C SER A 14 17.29 -44.74 -2.21
N LEU A 15 17.70 -44.53 -0.96
CA LEU A 15 17.07 -43.55 -0.05
C LEU A 15 17.85 -42.23 -0.05
N MET A 16 18.18 -41.69 -1.23
CA MET A 16 18.42 -40.25 -1.31
C MET A 16 17.07 -39.54 -1.21
N VAL A 17 16.76 -39.12 0.00
CA VAL A 17 15.67 -38.23 0.34
C VAL A 17 15.81 -36.99 -0.52
N LEU A 18 14.92 -36.83 -1.48
CA LEU A 18 14.65 -35.56 -2.14
C LEU A 18 14.17 -34.60 -1.04
N GLN A 19 15.10 -33.91 -0.39
CA GLN A 19 14.78 -32.72 0.37
C GLN A 19 14.37 -31.66 -0.67
N SER A 20 13.11 -31.69 -1.05
CA SER A 20 12.45 -30.61 -1.73
C SER A 20 12.53 -29.40 -0.79
N CYS A 21 13.52 -28.54 -0.99
CA CYS A 21 13.48 -27.19 -0.51
C CYS A 21 12.31 -26.53 -1.24
N SER A 22 11.12 -26.58 -0.65
CA SER A 22 10.05 -25.66 -1.03
C SER A 22 10.61 -24.26 -0.84
N PRO A 23 10.72 -23.43 -1.90
CA PRO A 23 11.05 -22.04 -1.71
C PRO A 23 9.98 -21.50 -0.74
N LYS A 24 10.42 -20.96 0.39
CA LYS A 24 9.56 -20.18 1.29
C LYS A 24 8.95 -19.12 0.39
N GLY A 25 7.71 -19.34 -0.03
CA GLY A 25 6.97 -18.38 -0.82
C GLY A 25 7.09 -17.05 -0.08
N ALA A 26 7.59 -16.04 -0.74
CA ALA A 26 7.57 -14.68 -0.20
C ALA A 26 6.11 -14.46 0.22
N SER A 27 5.88 -14.40 1.52
CA SER A 27 4.55 -14.10 2.06
C SER A 27 4.24 -12.68 1.59
N THR A 28 3.41 -12.59 0.56
CA THR A 28 2.83 -11.31 0.16
C THR A 28 2.20 -10.72 1.41
N PRO A 29 2.59 -9.52 1.85
CA PRO A 29 2.07 -8.94 3.07
C PRO A 29 0.54 -8.91 2.97
N SER A 30 -0.13 -9.68 3.83
CA SER A 30 -1.59 -9.75 3.84
C SER A 30 -2.12 -8.42 4.37
N VAL A 31 -2.66 -7.61 3.49
CA VAL A 31 -3.32 -6.36 3.84
C VAL A 31 -4.56 -6.67 4.69
N LYS A 32 -4.49 -6.42 5.99
CA LYS A 32 -5.66 -6.49 6.87
C LYS A 32 -6.23 -5.08 7.05
N ARG A 33 -7.55 -4.92 6.95
CA ARG A 33 -8.19 -3.60 7.18
C ARG A 33 -7.79 -3.00 8.54
N GLY A 34 -7.63 -3.81 9.58
CA GLY A 34 -7.17 -3.36 10.90
C GLY A 34 -5.78 -2.73 10.90
N ASN A 35 -4.92 -3.12 9.96
CA ASN A 35 -3.59 -2.52 9.82
C ASN A 35 -3.64 -1.14 9.13
N VAL A 36 -4.74 -0.81 8.44
CA VAL A 36 -4.92 0.47 7.75
C VAL A 36 -5.58 1.51 8.65
N THR A 37 -6.40 1.07 9.62
CA THR A 37 -7.09 2.01 10.52
C THR A 37 -6.12 2.71 11.46
N GLY A 38 -6.40 3.97 11.77
CA GLY A 38 -5.66 4.78 12.74
C GLY A 38 -5.20 6.12 12.20
N ASN A 39 -4.26 6.72 12.91
CA ASN A 39 -3.65 7.99 12.53
C ASN A 39 -2.31 7.73 11.84
N TRP A 40 -2.13 8.37 10.71
CA TRP A 40 -0.98 8.20 9.83
C TRP A 40 -0.38 9.55 9.46
N THR A 41 0.90 9.57 9.17
CA THR A 41 1.58 10.74 8.59
C THR A 41 2.28 10.30 7.31
N ILE A 42 2.14 11.06 6.23
CA ILE A 42 2.98 10.85 5.04
C ILE A 42 4.38 11.36 5.38
N ASN A 43 5.31 10.43 5.56
CA ASN A 43 6.70 10.75 5.88
C ASN A 43 7.48 11.16 4.65
N ASP A 44 7.21 10.53 3.52
CA ASP A 44 7.92 10.75 2.26
C ASP A 44 7.05 10.41 1.04
N ILE A 45 7.35 11.04 -0.09
CA ILE A 45 6.71 10.76 -1.39
C ILE A 45 7.80 10.54 -2.43
N THR A 46 7.77 9.37 -3.06
CA THR A 46 8.68 8.98 -4.13
C THR A 46 7.95 8.70 -5.44
N PHE A 47 8.68 8.46 -6.53
CA PHE A 47 8.13 8.29 -7.87
C PHE A 47 8.70 7.05 -8.52
N GLU A 48 7.82 6.27 -9.18
CA GLU A 48 8.22 5.10 -9.96
C GLU A 48 7.76 5.29 -11.41
N GLY A 49 8.64 4.99 -12.37
CA GLY A 49 8.34 5.05 -13.79
C GLY A 49 8.14 6.46 -14.36
N MET A 50 8.39 7.50 -13.57
CA MET A 50 8.23 8.90 -13.98
C MET A 50 9.14 9.86 -13.21
N SER A 51 9.33 11.07 -13.77
CA SER A 51 10.00 12.17 -13.05
C SER A 51 9.02 12.89 -12.12
N GLN A 52 9.47 13.29 -10.94
CA GLN A 52 8.70 14.13 -10.02
C GLN A 52 8.20 15.44 -10.65
N SER A 53 8.96 16.01 -11.59
CA SER A 53 8.57 17.24 -12.29
C SER A 53 7.33 17.10 -13.18
N ALA A 54 6.92 15.87 -13.50
CA ALA A 54 5.72 15.60 -14.25
C ALA A 54 4.44 15.72 -13.38
N VAL A 55 4.58 15.67 -12.04
CA VAL A 55 3.44 15.72 -11.11
C VAL A 55 3.18 17.17 -10.71
N LYS A 56 2.09 17.72 -11.22
CA LYS A 56 1.67 19.10 -10.91
C LYS A 56 0.74 19.17 -9.69
N SER A 57 -0.09 18.17 -9.51
CA SER A 57 -1.09 18.13 -8.43
C SER A 57 -1.30 16.70 -7.96
N LEU A 58 -1.61 16.55 -6.68
CA LEU A 58 -2.02 15.30 -6.05
C LEU A 58 -3.43 15.47 -5.48
N PHE A 59 -4.33 14.56 -5.81
CA PHE A 59 -5.73 14.53 -5.38
C PHE A 59 -6.49 15.86 -5.63
N ASP A 60 -6.15 16.60 -6.67
CA ASP A 60 -6.74 17.91 -7.03
C ASP A 60 -6.70 18.94 -5.89
N ASP A 61 -5.70 18.83 -5.00
CA ASP A 61 -5.55 19.72 -3.84
C ASP A 61 -4.30 20.57 -3.87
N GLY A 62 -3.38 20.28 -4.77
CA GLY A 62 -2.15 21.04 -4.90
C GLY A 62 -0.91 20.17 -5.16
N PRO A 63 0.28 20.76 -5.16
CA PRO A 63 1.53 20.03 -5.37
C PRO A 63 1.68 18.86 -4.39
N TYR A 64 2.32 17.79 -4.85
CA TYR A 64 2.57 16.61 -4.00
C TYR A 64 3.39 16.98 -2.75
N THR A 65 4.23 18.00 -2.81
CA THR A 65 5.03 18.49 -1.69
C THR A 65 4.19 18.95 -0.50
N CYS A 66 2.95 19.40 -0.74
CA CYS A 66 2.02 19.81 0.31
C CYS A 66 1.48 18.62 1.13
N PHE A 67 1.65 17.42 0.61
CA PHE A 67 1.20 16.20 1.28
C PHE A 67 2.27 15.57 2.16
N VAL A 68 3.55 15.92 2.01
CA VAL A 68 4.61 15.49 2.93
C VAL A 68 4.35 16.14 4.30
N GLY A 69 4.31 15.33 5.36
CA GLY A 69 3.93 15.76 6.70
C GLY A 69 2.41 15.87 6.93
N SER A 70 1.57 15.59 5.93
CA SER A 70 0.12 15.56 6.12
C SER A 70 -0.28 14.41 7.05
N THR A 71 -1.29 14.67 7.88
CA THR A 71 -1.84 13.67 8.81
C THR A 71 -3.15 13.11 8.26
N TRP A 72 -3.34 11.79 8.42
CA TRP A 72 -4.51 11.07 7.94
C TRP A 72 -5.16 10.32 9.10
N ASN A 73 -6.43 10.56 9.33
CA ASN A 73 -7.23 9.81 10.29
C ASN A 73 -8.14 8.84 9.51
N LEU A 74 -7.95 7.55 9.71
CA LEU A 74 -8.70 6.49 9.02
C LEU A 74 -9.46 5.66 10.05
N THR A 75 -10.76 5.90 10.20
CA THR A 75 -11.57 5.17 11.18
C THR A 75 -12.10 3.85 10.62
N ASN A 76 -12.42 2.92 11.49
CA ASN A 76 -12.93 1.60 11.07
C ASN A 76 -14.30 1.67 10.38
N SER A 77 -15.08 2.73 10.59
CA SER A 77 -16.37 2.97 9.92
C SER A 77 -16.22 3.33 8.44
N GLY A 78 -15.01 3.65 7.97
CA GLY A 78 -14.76 4.18 6.64
C GLY A 78 -14.77 5.71 6.58
N ASN A 79 -15.20 6.41 7.62
CA ASN A 79 -15.01 7.85 7.72
C ASN A 79 -13.55 8.17 7.98
N GLY A 80 -13.12 9.34 7.55
CA GLY A 80 -11.75 9.78 7.79
C GLY A 80 -11.54 11.22 7.36
N SER A 81 -10.31 11.66 7.51
CA SER A 81 -9.88 12.97 7.05
C SER A 81 -8.38 12.95 6.75
N TYR A 82 -7.93 13.86 5.94
CA TYR A 82 -6.52 14.26 5.91
C TYR A 82 -6.38 15.75 6.14
N THR A 83 -5.27 16.13 6.76
CA THR A 83 -4.93 17.52 7.05
C THR A 83 -3.59 17.84 6.42
N LEU A 84 -3.57 18.82 5.53
CA LEU A 84 -2.35 19.38 4.97
C LEU A 84 -1.79 20.41 5.96
N PRO A 85 -0.50 20.35 6.31
CA PRO A 85 0.07 21.22 7.33
C PRO A 85 0.17 22.69 6.90
N GLY A 86 0.09 22.96 5.60
CA GLY A 86 0.38 24.27 5.05
C GLY A 86 1.90 24.53 4.91
N GLY A 87 2.26 25.72 4.45
CA GLY A 87 3.65 26.12 4.25
C GLY A 87 3.83 26.90 2.96
N THR A 88 5.08 27.08 2.53
CA THR A 88 5.39 27.82 1.31
C THR A 88 4.73 27.17 0.08
N GLY A 89 3.79 27.86 -0.54
CA GLY A 89 3.04 27.36 -1.70
C GLY A 89 1.98 26.30 -1.38
N CYS A 90 1.71 26.04 -0.11
CA CYS A 90 0.74 25.06 0.35
C CYS A 90 -0.28 25.70 1.29
N THR A 91 -1.56 25.52 1.00
CA THR A 91 -2.64 25.98 1.86
C THR A 91 -2.95 24.91 2.92
N ALA A 92 -2.91 25.32 4.20
CA ALA A 92 -3.36 24.44 5.30
C ALA A 92 -4.84 24.17 5.15
N LYS A 93 -5.24 22.90 5.19
CA LYS A 93 -6.65 22.50 5.14
C LYS A 93 -6.88 21.11 5.71
N THR A 94 -8.08 20.87 6.18
CA THR A 94 -8.56 19.52 6.50
C THR A 94 -9.65 19.13 5.51
N GLN A 95 -9.52 17.96 4.92
CA GLN A 95 -10.49 17.39 3.99
C GLN A 95 -11.11 16.14 4.60
N THR A 96 -12.42 16.12 4.75
CA THR A 96 -13.18 14.93 5.13
C THR A 96 -13.21 13.95 3.96
N ILE A 97 -13.02 12.66 4.26
CA ILE A 97 -13.05 11.59 3.25
C ILE A 97 -13.93 10.43 3.72
N PHE A 98 -14.37 9.64 2.76
CA PHE A 98 -14.89 8.29 3.00
C PHE A 98 -13.96 7.29 2.30
N TRP A 99 -13.42 6.33 3.05
CA TRP A 99 -12.38 5.43 2.57
C TRP A 99 -12.73 3.96 2.71
N SER A 100 -12.10 3.14 1.90
CA SER A 100 -12.13 1.68 2.01
C SER A 100 -10.80 1.07 1.58
N ALA A 101 -10.51 -0.13 2.10
CA ALA A 101 -9.38 -0.94 1.68
C ALA A 101 -9.83 -2.38 1.47
N SER A 102 -9.35 -3.01 0.39
CA SER A 102 -9.58 -4.42 0.07
C SER A 102 -8.24 -5.15 0.07
N ALA A 103 -8.15 -6.16 0.93
CA ALA A 103 -6.98 -7.03 1.01
C ALA A 103 -6.82 -7.91 -0.24
N GLY A 104 -7.93 -8.45 -0.75
CA GLY A 104 -7.92 -9.34 -1.92
C GLY A 104 -7.46 -8.65 -3.19
N ASP A 105 -7.88 -7.40 -3.38
CA ASP A 105 -7.55 -6.60 -4.56
C ASP A 105 -6.34 -5.70 -4.35
N GLN A 106 -5.75 -5.70 -3.16
CA GLN A 106 -4.66 -4.79 -2.80
C GLN A 106 -4.98 -3.33 -3.13
N THR A 107 -6.21 -2.89 -2.81
CA THR A 107 -6.66 -1.54 -3.14
C THR A 107 -6.95 -0.72 -1.91
N PHE A 108 -6.62 0.56 -2.00
CA PHE A 108 -7.08 1.62 -1.12
C PHE A 108 -7.87 2.62 -1.96
N GLN A 109 -9.03 3.05 -1.47
CA GLN A 109 -9.85 4.01 -2.17
C GLN A 109 -10.35 5.06 -1.19
N PHE A 110 -10.49 6.30 -1.65
CA PHE A 110 -11.23 7.29 -0.91
C PHE A 110 -11.99 8.25 -1.83
N LYS A 111 -13.02 8.89 -1.27
CA LYS A 111 -13.80 9.97 -1.87
C LYS A 111 -13.68 11.19 -0.97
N LYS A 112 -13.56 12.37 -1.53
CA LYS A 112 -13.70 13.62 -0.79
C LYS A 112 -15.16 13.83 -0.48
N ILE A 113 -15.47 14.23 0.74
CA ILE A 113 -16.80 14.54 1.22
C ILE A 113 -16.82 16.02 1.58
N PHE A 114 -17.67 16.77 0.91
CA PHE A 114 -17.85 18.19 1.16
C PHE A 114 -19.07 18.41 2.07
N GLU A 115 -19.25 19.64 2.55
CA GLU A 115 -20.38 20.00 3.39
C GLU A 115 -21.70 19.69 2.66
N GLY A 116 -22.63 19.00 3.35
CA GLY A 116 -23.90 18.54 2.78
C GLY A 116 -23.83 17.22 2.00
N ASP A 117 -22.65 16.71 1.66
CA ASP A 117 -22.51 15.45 0.93
C ASP A 117 -22.83 14.24 1.82
N LYS A 118 -23.44 13.24 1.17
CA LYS A 118 -23.55 11.87 1.72
C LYS A 118 -22.62 10.97 0.92
N ALA A 119 -21.71 10.25 1.59
CA ALA A 119 -20.71 9.40 0.94
C ALA A 119 -21.29 8.43 -0.10
N LYS A 120 -22.53 7.94 0.11
CA LYS A 120 -23.22 7.04 -0.83
C LYS A 120 -23.56 7.71 -2.18
N ASN A 121 -23.69 9.04 -2.19
CA ASN A 121 -24.09 9.82 -3.38
C ASN A 121 -22.87 10.36 -4.15
N VAL A 122 -21.66 10.36 -3.52
CA VAL A 122 -20.43 10.78 -4.20
C VAL A 122 -19.92 9.64 -5.05
N THR A 123 -19.85 9.86 -6.35
CA THR A 123 -19.41 8.84 -7.34
C THR A 123 -17.94 8.98 -7.71
N SER A 124 -17.38 10.19 -7.64
CA SER A 124 -15.96 10.46 -7.91
C SER A 124 -15.09 10.07 -6.72
N GLY A 125 -13.88 9.59 -7.00
CA GLY A 125 -12.92 9.23 -5.96
C GLY A 125 -11.60 8.75 -6.54
N TYR A 126 -10.69 8.41 -5.66
CA TYR A 126 -9.34 7.98 -6.00
C TYR A 126 -9.19 6.50 -5.67
N ARG A 127 -8.69 5.72 -6.64
CA ARG A 127 -8.38 4.30 -6.46
C ARG A 127 -6.87 4.11 -6.59
N MET A 128 -6.27 3.48 -5.61
CA MET A 128 -4.83 3.33 -5.47
C MET A 128 -4.47 1.90 -5.13
N VAL A 129 -3.20 1.54 -5.30
CA VAL A 129 -2.68 0.24 -4.94
C VAL A 129 -2.10 0.31 -3.52
N LEU A 130 -2.60 -0.52 -2.63
CA LEU A 130 -2.06 -0.71 -1.28
C LEU A 130 -1.04 -1.85 -1.34
N THR A 131 0.25 -1.50 -1.38
CA THR A 131 1.32 -2.49 -1.61
C THR A 131 1.82 -3.15 -0.34
N ALA A 132 1.81 -2.43 0.78
CA ALA A 132 2.28 -2.96 2.06
C ALA A 132 1.60 -2.25 3.24
N THR A 133 1.35 -3.00 4.31
CA THR A 133 1.06 -2.46 5.64
C THR A 133 1.34 -3.52 6.70
N ASP A 134 2.09 -3.15 7.73
CA ASP A 134 2.39 -3.97 8.91
C ASP A 134 1.68 -3.47 10.18
N GLY A 135 1.03 -2.31 10.09
CA GLY A 135 0.35 -1.63 11.19
C GLY A 135 1.11 -0.41 11.71
N ASP A 136 2.41 -0.30 11.43
CA ASP A 136 3.27 0.83 11.78
C ASP A 136 3.72 1.62 10.56
N THR A 137 3.84 0.94 9.42
CA THR A 137 4.10 1.55 8.11
C THR A 137 3.02 1.15 7.10
N MET A 138 2.81 1.98 6.10
CA MET A 138 1.87 1.72 5.01
C MET A 138 2.39 2.37 3.73
N VAL A 139 2.33 1.63 2.62
CA VAL A 139 2.74 2.12 1.30
C VAL A 139 1.56 2.06 0.35
N ILE A 140 1.19 3.22 -0.18
CA ILE A 140 0.11 3.39 -1.15
C ILE A 140 0.69 3.97 -2.44
N LYS A 141 0.40 3.34 -3.58
CA LYS A 141 0.81 3.82 -4.91
C LYS A 141 -0.38 4.42 -5.64
N VAL A 142 -0.26 5.68 -6.00
CA VAL A 142 -1.24 6.39 -6.83
C VAL A 142 -0.86 6.16 -8.29
N PRO A 143 -1.68 5.48 -9.10
CA PRO A 143 -1.37 5.26 -10.50
C PRO A 143 -1.45 6.59 -11.26
N VAL A 144 -0.49 6.79 -12.17
CA VAL A 144 -0.45 7.94 -13.07
C VAL A 144 -0.43 7.42 -14.49
N ASP A 145 -1.29 7.98 -15.35
CA ASP A 145 -1.24 7.68 -16.77
C ASP A 145 0.01 8.33 -17.39
N ASN A 146 0.94 7.51 -17.79
CA ASN A 146 2.19 7.90 -18.45
C ASN A 146 2.30 7.27 -19.85
N GLY A 147 1.17 6.98 -20.48
CA GLY A 147 1.09 6.39 -21.82
C GLY A 147 1.43 4.90 -21.81
N ASN A 148 2.67 4.52 -22.16
CA ASN A 148 3.01 3.12 -22.42
C ASN A 148 3.62 2.36 -21.25
N SER A 149 3.89 3.01 -20.13
CA SER A 149 4.57 2.38 -18.98
C SER A 149 3.86 2.68 -17.66
N PRO A 150 3.76 1.71 -16.76
CA PRO A 150 3.21 1.95 -15.44
C PRO A 150 4.02 3.02 -14.70
N ALA A 151 3.34 4.04 -14.19
CA ALA A 151 3.94 5.08 -13.38
C ALA A 151 3.13 5.31 -12.11
N TYR A 152 3.83 5.62 -11.01
CA TYR A 152 3.20 5.78 -9.70
C TYR A 152 3.82 6.91 -8.90
N ILE A 153 2.97 7.61 -8.16
CA ILE A 153 3.37 8.41 -7.01
C ILE A 153 3.26 7.50 -5.80
N VAL A 154 4.34 7.31 -5.07
CA VAL A 154 4.43 6.38 -3.93
C VAL A 154 4.35 7.17 -2.64
N LEU A 155 3.30 6.96 -1.88
CA LEU A 155 3.05 7.60 -0.60
C LEU A 155 3.52 6.67 0.51
N ASN A 156 4.54 7.09 1.27
CA ASN A 156 5.10 6.35 2.39
C ASN A 156 4.54 6.89 3.69
N PHE A 157 3.71 6.11 4.35
CA PHE A 157 3.07 6.47 5.61
C PHE A 157 3.77 5.83 6.80
N VAL A 158 3.84 6.57 7.88
CA VAL A 158 4.20 6.05 9.20
C VAL A 158 3.05 6.28 10.17
N LYS A 159 2.89 5.37 11.13
CA LYS A 159 1.87 5.52 12.18
C LYS A 159 2.20 6.75 13.01
N ALA A 160 1.24 7.63 13.20
CA ALA A 160 1.41 8.75 14.10
C ALA A 160 1.58 8.25 15.54
N ALA A 161 2.53 8.82 16.28
CA ALA A 161 2.66 8.55 17.71
C ALA A 161 1.34 8.89 18.42
N LYS A 162 1.01 8.06 19.44
CA LYS A 162 -0.15 8.30 20.29
C LYS A 162 0.10 9.47 21.22
#